data_a1f4788d3a204069472a5060e6288d99
#
_entry.id   a1f4788d3a204069472a5060e6288d99
#
_cell.length_a   1.000
_cell.length_b   1.000
_cell.length_c   1.000
_cell.angle_alpha   90.00
_cell.angle_beta   90.00
_cell.angle_gamma   90.00
#
_symmetry.space_group_name_H-M   'P 1'
#
loop_
_entity.id
_entity.type
_entity.pdbx_description
1 polymer ?
#
loop_
_entity_poly.entity_id
_entity_poly.type
_entity_poly.pdbx_seq_one_letter_code
_entity_poly.pdbx_strand_id
1 'polypeptide(L)'
;MKRVVILGGGTGGAIVANQMVRQLHQEVDAGEVELTVISNVEQHVYQPSFLYVAFDLAIPADAKRPERQVLDRRIHLVEGEADRVDPGQHQVIMSDGMELPYDFLVIATGSRPVPEDIEGLVEGGHHFYTEEGALKLRDALQSFKGGRVVLVVGVPHKCPVAPLEFILMLHEWLDGRGLSSATHIVYTYPIGRLHSLQGVAEWVGPVFEARGIECRTFFNPEIIDPVARTVTSLEGETLSYDLLVGVPPHLGHDVIARSGLGDSGNWVPTDRHSLLMQGRDDVYVLGDATNLPISKAGSTAHFQADVVAANIVNRLRGGYGSLRYDGKVFCFIETGLNEATYVTFDYERPPAPVASGSLLHLYKLAFNRMYWLSTAGIL
;
A
#
# COMPACT_ATOMS: atom_id res chain seq x y z
N MET A 1 -14.99 31.89 1.37
CA MET A 1 -15.05 30.43 1.25
C MET A 1 -13.65 29.91 1.03
N LYS A 2 -13.19 28.99 1.86
CA LYS A 2 -11.89 28.31 1.73
C LYS A 2 -12.08 26.96 1.04
N ARG A 3 -11.18 26.60 0.15
CA ARG A 3 -11.27 25.37 -0.65
C ARG A 3 -10.15 24.41 -0.29
N VAL A 4 -10.49 23.18 0.07
CA VAL A 4 -9.53 22.10 0.27
C VAL A 4 -9.80 21.03 -0.78
N VAL A 5 -8.81 20.76 -1.60
CA VAL A 5 -8.87 19.72 -2.62
C VAL A 5 -8.02 18.53 -2.17
N ILE A 6 -8.59 17.34 -2.23
CA ILE A 6 -7.92 16.07 -1.89
C ILE A 6 -7.83 15.26 -3.18
N LEU A 7 -6.61 15.06 -3.68
CA LEU A 7 -6.33 14.30 -4.89
C LEU A 7 -6.08 12.84 -4.53
N GLY A 8 -7.06 12.00 -4.77
CA GLY A 8 -7.10 10.57 -4.46
C GLY A 8 -8.08 10.21 -3.33
N GLY A 9 -9.12 9.45 -3.65
CA GLY A 9 -10.16 8.96 -2.70
C GLY A 9 -9.78 7.70 -1.92
N GLY A 10 -8.55 7.16 -2.10
CA GLY A 10 -8.08 5.97 -1.38
C GLY A 10 -8.00 6.16 0.14
N THR A 11 -7.40 5.18 0.84
CA THR A 11 -7.33 5.15 2.32
C THR A 11 -6.99 6.50 2.95
N GLY A 12 -5.87 7.10 2.55
CA GLY A 12 -5.42 8.35 3.17
C GLY A 12 -6.34 9.54 2.87
N GLY A 13 -6.76 9.69 1.61
CA GLY A 13 -7.62 10.80 1.19
C GLY A 13 -9.01 10.73 1.81
N ALA A 14 -9.62 9.56 1.86
CA ALA A 14 -10.93 9.37 2.49
C ALA A 14 -10.89 9.68 3.99
N ILE A 15 -9.85 9.24 4.70
CA ILE A 15 -9.68 9.54 6.13
C ILE A 15 -9.54 11.04 6.36
N VAL A 16 -8.64 11.71 5.62
CA VAL A 16 -8.45 13.17 5.73
C VAL A 16 -9.76 13.90 5.49
N ALA A 17 -10.46 13.58 4.39
CA ALA A 17 -11.69 14.23 4.01
C ALA A 17 -12.77 14.08 5.09
N ASN A 18 -13.01 12.86 5.56
CA ASN A 18 -14.02 12.55 6.56
C ASN A 18 -13.68 13.15 7.94
N GLN A 19 -12.43 13.10 8.36
CA GLN A 19 -11.99 13.73 9.61
C GLN A 19 -12.16 15.26 9.56
N MET A 20 -11.81 15.89 8.45
CA MET A 20 -11.98 17.33 8.28
C MET A 20 -13.44 17.74 8.32
N VAL A 21 -14.33 17.05 7.61
CA VAL A 21 -15.76 17.33 7.67
C VAL A 21 -16.32 17.23 9.09
N ARG A 22 -15.88 16.24 9.86
CA ARG A 22 -16.30 16.09 11.27
C ARG A 22 -15.85 17.24 12.14
N GLN A 23 -14.61 17.69 11.95
CA GLN A 23 -14.04 18.77 12.75
C GLN A 23 -14.56 20.16 12.30
N LEU A 24 -14.87 20.33 11.01
CA LEU A 24 -15.30 21.60 10.38
C LEU A 24 -16.78 21.59 10.02
N HIS A 25 -17.61 20.76 10.68
CA HIS A 25 -19.00 20.60 10.27
C HIS A 25 -19.79 21.93 10.24
N GLN A 26 -19.52 22.86 11.16
CA GLN A 26 -20.16 24.16 11.19
C GLN A 26 -19.72 25.05 10.03
N GLU A 27 -18.42 25.10 9.77
CA GLU A 27 -17.81 25.90 8.69
C GLU A 27 -18.22 25.36 7.30
N VAL A 28 -18.36 24.04 7.17
CA VAL A 28 -18.83 23.38 5.93
C VAL A 28 -20.34 23.65 5.73
N ASP A 29 -21.17 23.47 6.76
CA ASP A 29 -22.59 23.70 6.67
C ASP A 29 -22.92 25.19 6.43
N ALA A 30 -22.05 26.10 6.88
CA ALA A 30 -22.16 27.55 6.61
C ALA A 30 -21.62 27.96 5.22
N GLY A 31 -21.00 27.03 4.46
CA GLY A 31 -20.37 27.35 3.18
C GLY A 31 -19.08 28.18 3.30
N GLU A 32 -18.46 28.20 4.47
CA GLU A 32 -17.19 28.87 4.70
C GLU A 32 -16.01 28.04 4.23
N VAL A 33 -16.15 26.70 4.30
CA VAL A 33 -15.16 25.70 3.84
C VAL A 33 -15.84 24.74 2.87
N GLU A 34 -15.18 24.49 1.73
CA GLU A 34 -15.56 23.49 0.74
C GLU A 34 -14.48 22.39 0.72
N LEU A 35 -14.91 21.13 0.79
CA LEU A 35 -14.04 19.96 0.70
C LEU A 35 -14.39 19.19 -0.58
N THR A 36 -13.38 19.01 -1.44
CA THR A 36 -13.51 18.27 -2.70
C THR A 36 -12.53 17.10 -2.73
N VAL A 37 -13.03 15.92 -3.00
CA VAL A 37 -12.21 14.72 -3.28
C VAL A 37 -12.26 14.44 -4.77
N ILE A 38 -11.11 14.30 -5.39
CA ILE A 38 -10.97 13.85 -6.78
C ILE A 38 -10.62 12.36 -6.77
N SER A 39 -11.41 11.53 -7.43
CA SER A 39 -11.18 10.10 -7.54
C SER A 39 -11.43 9.62 -8.96
N ASN A 40 -10.51 8.85 -9.52
CA ASN A 40 -10.64 8.24 -10.84
C ASN A 40 -11.22 6.81 -10.79
N VAL A 41 -11.69 6.38 -9.63
CA VAL A 41 -12.28 5.05 -9.40
C VAL A 41 -13.66 5.16 -8.77
N GLU A 42 -14.59 4.33 -9.22
CA GLU A 42 -15.93 4.26 -8.64
C GLU A 42 -15.98 3.51 -7.30
N GLN A 43 -15.00 2.60 -7.11
CA GLN A 43 -14.94 1.71 -5.95
C GLN A 43 -13.73 2.01 -5.08
N HIS A 44 -13.98 2.31 -3.83
CA HIS A 44 -12.97 2.28 -2.79
C HIS A 44 -12.59 0.84 -2.48
N VAL A 45 -11.29 0.53 -2.46
CA VAL A 45 -10.78 -0.83 -2.35
C VAL A 45 -9.88 -0.99 -1.13
N TYR A 46 -10.20 -1.97 -0.29
CA TYR A 46 -9.31 -2.42 0.78
C TYR A 46 -8.31 -3.44 0.23
N GLN A 47 -7.20 -2.96 -0.32
CA GLN A 47 -6.20 -3.77 -1.03
C GLN A 47 -5.58 -4.92 -0.22
N PRO A 48 -5.38 -4.84 1.12
CA PRO A 48 -4.85 -5.97 1.90
C PRO A 48 -5.70 -7.25 1.81
N SER A 49 -6.99 -7.16 1.44
CA SER A 49 -7.83 -8.34 1.19
C SER A 49 -7.37 -9.19 0.01
N PHE A 50 -6.62 -8.63 -0.94
CA PHE A 50 -6.18 -9.37 -2.12
C PHE A 50 -5.25 -10.54 -1.79
N LEU A 51 -4.47 -10.43 -0.71
CA LEU A 51 -3.71 -11.56 -0.20
C LEU A 51 -4.61 -12.74 0.19
N TYR A 52 -5.72 -12.47 0.86
CA TYR A 52 -6.69 -13.50 1.26
C TYR A 52 -7.47 -14.04 0.05
N VAL A 53 -7.76 -13.19 -0.94
CA VAL A 53 -8.38 -13.61 -2.21
C VAL A 53 -7.50 -14.63 -2.94
N ALA A 54 -6.18 -14.44 -2.94
CA ALA A 54 -5.23 -15.36 -3.56
C ALA A 54 -5.29 -16.77 -2.94
N PHE A 55 -5.62 -16.88 -1.66
CA PHE A 55 -5.78 -18.17 -0.95
C PHE A 55 -7.23 -18.66 -0.87
N ASP A 56 -8.18 -18.01 -1.56
CA ASP A 56 -9.62 -18.32 -1.51
C ASP A 56 -10.23 -18.16 -0.09
N LEU A 57 -9.67 -17.27 0.72
CA LEU A 57 -10.12 -16.96 2.09
C LEU A 57 -11.00 -15.71 2.14
N ALA A 58 -11.11 -14.97 1.05
CA ALA A 58 -11.95 -13.80 0.90
C ALA A 58 -12.45 -13.68 -0.55
N ILE A 59 -13.59 -13.03 -0.74
CA ILE A 59 -14.10 -12.70 -2.08
C ILE A 59 -13.81 -11.21 -2.38
N PRO A 60 -13.49 -10.84 -3.64
CA PRO A 60 -13.17 -9.47 -4.01
C PRO A 60 -14.25 -8.44 -3.66
N ALA A 61 -15.51 -8.84 -3.71
CA ALA A 61 -16.64 -7.96 -3.40
C ALA A 61 -16.61 -7.42 -1.96
N ASP A 62 -16.12 -8.22 -1.00
CA ASP A 62 -16.04 -7.80 0.41
C ASP A 62 -14.98 -6.71 0.64
N ALA A 63 -14.01 -6.63 -0.26
CA ALA A 63 -12.93 -5.65 -0.24
C ALA A 63 -13.32 -4.30 -0.86
N LYS A 64 -14.55 -4.12 -1.34
CA LYS A 64 -14.96 -2.96 -2.12
C LYS A 64 -16.22 -2.30 -1.57
N ARG A 65 -16.28 -0.98 -1.73
CA ARG A 65 -17.50 -0.17 -1.54
C ARG A 65 -17.50 0.97 -2.55
N PRO A 66 -18.69 1.38 -3.04
CA PRO A 66 -18.78 2.61 -3.83
C PRO A 66 -18.11 3.78 -3.10
N GLU A 67 -17.24 4.52 -3.77
CA GLU A 67 -16.50 5.64 -3.19
C GLU A 67 -17.43 6.63 -2.48
N ARG A 68 -18.59 6.93 -3.10
CA ARG A 68 -19.61 7.81 -2.54
C ARG A 68 -20.17 7.34 -1.18
N GLN A 69 -20.13 6.03 -0.89
CA GLN A 69 -20.60 5.49 0.40
C GLN A 69 -19.55 5.59 1.51
N VAL A 70 -18.29 5.73 1.15
CA VAL A 70 -17.18 5.89 2.10
C VAL A 70 -17.03 7.33 2.55
N LEU A 71 -17.33 8.29 1.66
CA LEU A 71 -17.22 9.72 1.93
C LEU A 71 -18.50 10.29 2.55
N ASP A 72 -18.34 11.20 3.50
CA ASP A 72 -19.46 12.00 4.03
C ASP A 72 -20.16 12.75 2.88
N ARG A 73 -21.49 12.83 2.94
CA ARG A 73 -22.31 13.44 1.88
C ARG A 73 -22.04 14.93 1.64
N ARG A 74 -21.44 15.64 2.59
CA ARG A 74 -21.03 17.05 2.47
C ARG A 74 -19.74 17.24 1.66
N ILE A 75 -19.02 16.16 1.38
CA ILE A 75 -17.81 16.20 0.54
C ILE A 75 -18.25 16.17 -0.92
N HIS A 76 -17.73 17.11 -1.70
CA HIS A 76 -17.89 17.10 -3.15
C HIS A 76 -16.98 16.03 -3.74
N LEU A 77 -17.55 14.98 -4.34
CA LEU A 77 -16.81 13.98 -5.08
C LEU A 77 -16.79 14.37 -6.55
N VAL A 78 -15.59 14.61 -7.08
CA VAL A 78 -15.34 14.82 -8.50
C VAL A 78 -14.77 13.49 -9.05
N GLU A 79 -15.60 12.81 -9.81
CA GLU A 79 -15.24 11.57 -10.48
C GLU A 79 -14.49 11.87 -11.78
N GLY A 80 -13.28 11.34 -11.93
CA GLY A 80 -12.49 11.53 -13.12
C GLY A 80 -11.00 11.56 -12.84
N GLU A 81 -10.22 11.58 -13.91
CA GLU A 81 -8.77 11.62 -13.83
C GLU A 81 -8.25 13.06 -13.79
N ALA A 82 -7.38 13.36 -12.84
CA ALA A 82 -6.60 14.59 -12.86
C ALA A 82 -5.47 14.46 -13.90
N ASP A 83 -5.37 15.42 -14.79
CA ASP A 83 -4.27 15.51 -15.75
C ASP A 83 -2.99 15.99 -15.07
N ARG A 84 -3.08 17.10 -14.35
CA ARG A 84 -1.93 17.68 -13.65
C ARG A 84 -2.32 18.54 -12.45
N VAL A 85 -1.37 18.75 -11.58
CA VAL A 85 -1.41 19.73 -10.47
C VAL A 85 -0.50 20.90 -10.84
N ASP A 86 -1.01 22.11 -10.69
CA ASP A 86 -0.24 23.35 -10.83
C ASP A 86 -0.18 24.09 -9.48
N PRO A 87 0.85 23.86 -8.65
CA PRO A 87 0.96 24.53 -7.36
C PRO A 87 1.23 26.02 -7.49
N GLY A 88 1.78 26.47 -8.63
CA GLY A 88 2.03 27.90 -8.88
C GLY A 88 0.74 28.69 -9.07
N GLN A 89 -0.27 28.08 -9.67
CA GLN A 89 -1.60 28.65 -9.85
C GLN A 89 -2.63 28.20 -8.80
N HIS A 90 -2.22 27.38 -7.83
CA HIS A 90 -3.08 26.79 -6.81
C HIS A 90 -4.32 26.08 -7.39
N GLN A 91 -4.09 25.18 -8.37
CA GLN A 91 -5.18 24.46 -9.02
C GLN A 91 -4.81 23.02 -9.38
N VAL A 92 -5.82 22.15 -9.44
CA VAL A 92 -5.77 20.83 -10.06
C VAL A 92 -6.53 20.90 -11.38
N ILE A 93 -5.93 20.40 -12.44
CA ILE A 93 -6.52 20.39 -13.79
C ILE A 93 -6.93 18.96 -14.10
N MET A 94 -8.20 18.78 -14.43
CA MET A 94 -8.77 17.49 -14.80
C MET A 94 -8.53 17.19 -16.29
N SER A 95 -8.60 15.93 -16.67
CA SER A 95 -8.39 15.50 -18.07
C SER A 95 -9.46 16.00 -19.05
N ASP A 96 -10.62 16.42 -18.55
CA ASP A 96 -11.68 17.07 -19.33
C ASP A 96 -11.52 18.59 -19.44
N GLY A 97 -10.45 19.14 -18.85
CA GLY A 97 -10.15 20.56 -18.83
C GLY A 97 -10.77 21.36 -17.67
N MET A 98 -11.53 20.71 -16.76
CA MET A 98 -12.03 21.37 -15.56
C MET A 98 -10.86 21.78 -14.66
N GLU A 99 -10.91 22.99 -14.14
CA GLU A 99 -9.93 23.53 -13.19
C GLU A 99 -10.54 23.62 -11.79
N LEU A 100 -9.85 23.05 -10.82
CA LEU A 100 -10.27 23.03 -9.42
C LEU A 100 -9.26 23.83 -8.58
N PRO A 101 -9.59 25.10 -8.28
CA PRO A 101 -8.72 25.94 -7.46
C PRO A 101 -8.79 25.53 -5.99
N TYR A 102 -7.67 25.70 -5.26
CA TYR A 102 -7.58 25.36 -3.86
C TYR A 102 -6.83 26.42 -3.02
N ASP A 103 -7.17 26.49 -1.73
CA ASP A 103 -6.36 27.14 -0.68
C ASP A 103 -5.42 26.11 -0.03
N PHE A 104 -5.83 24.83 0.04
CA PHE A 104 -5.01 23.71 0.47
C PHE A 104 -5.23 22.53 -0.46
N LEU A 105 -4.13 21.86 -0.79
CA LEU A 105 -4.15 20.60 -1.54
C LEU A 105 -3.61 19.47 -0.67
N VAL A 106 -4.25 18.30 -0.76
CA VAL A 106 -3.76 17.05 -0.20
C VAL A 106 -3.52 16.07 -1.34
N ILE A 107 -2.27 15.66 -1.54
CA ILE A 107 -1.91 14.62 -2.51
C ILE A 107 -1.92 13.27 -1.79
N ALA A 108 -2.91 12.43 -2.13
CA ALA A 108 -3.13 11.11 -1.57
C ALA A 108 -3.31 10.04 -2.67
N THR A 109 -2.61 10.22 -3.78
CA THR A 109 -2.74 9.39 -5.00
C THR A 109 -2.25 7.95 -4.84
N GLY A 110 -1.50 7.68 -3.76
CA GLY A 110 -0.96 6.35 -3.51
C GLY A 110 0.15 5.95 -4.49
N SER A 111 0.21 4.64 -4.79
CA SER A 111 1.18 4.04 -5.70
C SER A 111 0.52 2.98 -6.57
N ARG A 112 1.12 2.69 -7.72
CA ARG A 112 0.70 1.62 -8.63
C ARG A 112 1.77 0.56 -8.79
N PRO A 113 1.40 -0.73 -8.88
CA PRO A 113 2.34 -1.78 -9.28
C PRO A 113 2.70 -1.61 -10.77
N VAL A 114 3.93 -1.96 -11.11
CA VAL A 114 4.47 -1.95 -12.48
C VAL A 114 5.14 -3.29 -12.78
N PRO A 115 4.36 -4.37 -12.95
CA PRO A 115 4.93 -5.69 -13.23
C PRO A 115 5.71 -5.73 -14.54
N GLU A 116 5.40 -4.83 -15.48
CA GLU A 116 6.08 -4.65 -16.76
C GLU A 116 7.55 -4.19 -16.62
N ASP A 117 7.95 -3.66 -15.48
CA ASP A 117 9.35 -3.26 -15.21
C ASP A 117 10.28 -4.48 -14.96
N ILE A 118 9.72 -5.67 -14.79
CA ILE A 118 10.47 -6.94 -14.78
C ILE A 118 10.08 -7.71 -16.05
N GLU A 119 11.02 -7.87 -16.98
CA GLU A 119 10.76 -8.53 -18.26
C GLU A 119 10.20 -9.95 -18.05
N GLY A 120 9.04 -10.23 -18.68
CA GLY A 120 8.36 -11.52 -18.62
C GLY A 120 7.56 -11.80 -17.33
N LEU A 121 7.51 -10.87 -16.36
CA LEU A 121 6.71 -11.07 -15.14
C LEU A 121 5.21 -11.13 -15.44
N VAL A 122 4.73 -10.34 -16.39
CA VAL A 122 3.31 -10.30 -16.77
C VAL A 122 2.87 -11.63 -17.38
N GLU A 123 3.72 -12.27 -18.18
CA GLU A 123 3.45 -13.51 -18.90
C GLU A 123 3.73 -14.76 -18.07
N GLY A 124 4.80 -14.74 -17.26
CA GLY A 124 5.33 -15.92 -16.57
C GLY A 124 5.10 -15.98 -15.07
N GLY A 125 4.64 -14.87 -14.48
CA GLY A 125 4.45 -14.76 -13.03
C GLY A 125 3.03 -14.45 -12.61
N HIS A 126 2.81 -14.50 -11.31
CA HIS A 126 1.57 -14.13 -10.64
C HIS A 126 1.86 -13.13 -9.52
N HIS A 127 0.88 -12.32 -9.14
CA HIS A 127 0.97 -11.43 -7.99
C HIS A 127 -0.38 -11.24 -7.31
N PHE A 128 -0.39 -10.63 -6.12
CA PHE A 128 -1.60 -10.36 -5.33
C PHE A 128 -1.78 -8.85 -5.00
N TYR A 129 -1.19 -7.96 -5.79
CA TYR A 129 -1.26 -6.51 -5.57
C TYR A 129 -2.44 -5.83 -6.26
N THR A 130 -3.13 -6.55 -7.14
CA THR A 130 -4.39 -6.13 -7.78
C THR A 130 -5.42 -7.24 -7.64
N GLU A 131 -6.70 -6.91 -7.82
CA GLU A 131 -7.78 -7.91 -7.82
C GLU A 131 -7.58 -8.96 -8.90
N GLU A 132 -7.31 -8.52 -10.13
CA GLU A 132 -7.06 -9.43 -11.26
C GLU A 132 -5.88 -10.36 -10.98
N GLY A 133 -4.76 -9.81 -10.47
CA GLY A 133 -3.58 -10.58 -10.10
C GLY A 133 -3.88 -11.61 -9.00
N ALA A 134 -4.62 -11.21 -7.97
CA ALA A 134 -5.02 -12.11 -6.88
C ALA A 134 -5.92 -13.26 -7.35
N LEU A 135 -6.86 -12.97 -8.26
CA LEU A 135 -7.72 -14.00 -8.85
C LEU A 135 -6.93 -14.97 -9.73
N LYS A 136 -6.03 -14.47 -10.58
CA LYS A 136 -5.13 -15.32 -11.38
C LYS A 136 -4.24 -16.20 -10.49
N LEU A 137 -3.68 -15.62 -9.42
CA LEU A 137 -2.86 -16.37 -8.47
C LEU A 137 -3.68 -17.43 -7.72
N ARG A 138 -4.92 -17.13 -7.32
CA ARG A 138 -5.84 -18.09 -6.72
C ARG A 138 -6.05 -19.31 -7.64
N ASP A 139 -6.36 -19.05 -8.91
CA ASP A 139 -6.64 -20.13 -9.88
C ASP A 139 -5.36 -20.97 -10.15
N ALA A 140 -4.19 -20.31 -10.18
CA ALA A 140 -2.89 -21.00 -10.27
C ALA A 140 -2.62 -21.89 -9.03
N LEU A 141 -2.86 -21.38 -7.83
CA LEU A 141 -2.71 -22.14 -6.58
C LEU A 141 -3.70 -23.32 -6.53
N GLN A 142 -4.95 -23.14 -6.92
CA GLN A 142 -5.93 -24.24 -6.94
C GLN A 142 -5.56 -25.37 -7.90
N SER A 143 -4.91 -25.04 -9.02
CA SER A 143 -4.42 -26.01 -10.00
C SER A 143 -3.06 -26.61 -9.68
N PHE A 144 -2.31 -26.03 -8.74
CA PHE A 144 -0.96 -26.46 -8.35
C PHE A 144 -0.96 -27.86 -7.70
N LYS A 145 -0.03 -28.72 -8.13
CA LYS A 145 0.06 -30.13 -7.69
C LYS A 145 1.40 -30.48 -7.04
N GLY A 146 2.24 -29.48 -6.77
CA GLY A 146 3.58 -29.62 -6.27
C GLY A 146 4.62 -29.13 -7.29
N GLY A 147 5.87 -29.08 -6.88
CA GLY A 147 6.96 -28.53 -7.65
C GLY A 147 7.66 -27.37 -6.93
N ARG A 148 8.41 -26.57 -7.67
CA ARG A 148 9.16 -25.46 -7.11
C ARG A 148 8.37 -24.15 -7.18
N VAL A 149 8.04 -23.57 -6.02
CA VAL A 149 7.45 -22.24 -5.92
C VAL A 149 8.56 -21.25 -5.65
N VAL A 150 8.71 -20.25 -6.51
CA VAL A 150 9.67 -19.16 -6.33
C VAL A 150 8.93 -17.85 -6.10
N LEU A 151 9.26 -17.14 -5.01
CA LEU A 151 8.81 -15.77 -4.80
C LEU A 151 9.96 -14.81 -5.05
N VAL A 152 9.74 -13.86 -5.97
CA VAL A 152 10.71 -12.79 -6.29
C VAL A 152 10.18 -11.43 -5.86
N VAL A 153 11.08 -10.54 -5.45
CA VAL A 153 10.73 -9.21 -4.95
C VAL A 153 11.40 -8.13 -5.81
N GLY A 154 10.58 -7.42 -6.58
CA GLY A 154 10.97 -6.19 -7.27
C GLY A 154 10.97 -5.00 -6.31
N VAL A 155 11.83 -4.03 -6.54
CA VAL A 155 11.95 -2.83 -5.71
C VAL A 155 11.95 -1.56 -6.57
N PRO A 156 11.42 -0.44 -6.03
CA PRO A 156 10.75 -0.31 -4.74
C PRO A 156 9.34 -0.91 -4.74
N HIS A 157 8.85 -1.38 -3.60
CA HIS A 157 7.48 -1.89 -3.50
C HIS A 157 6.78 -1.42 -2.22
N LYS A 158 5.43 -1.41 -2.25
CA LYS A 158 4.62 -1.15 -1.07
C LYS A 158 4.43 -2.42 -0.24
N CYS A 159 4.01 -2.24 1.03
CA CYS A 159 3.72 -3.32 1.96
C CYS A 159 4.89 -4.31 2.10
N PRO A 160 6.01 -3.90 2.68
CA PRO A 160 7.22 -4.74 2.73
C PRO A 160 7.04 -6.06 3.47
N VAL A 161 5.99 -6.21 4.29
CA VAL A 161 5.67 -7.46 4.99
C VAL A 161 4.85 -8.44 4.15
N ALA A 162 4.18 -7.99 3.09
CA ALA A 162 3.29 -8.83 2.28
C ALA A 162 3.98 -10.04 1.63
N PRO A 163 5.24 -9.97 1.14
CA PRO A 163 5.96 -11.14 0.66
C PRO A 163 6.17 -12.21 1.74
N LEU A 164 6.44 -11.79 2.98
CA LEU A 164 6.60 -12.70 4.11
C LEU A 164 5.28 -13.37 4.47
N GLU A 165 4.19 -12.58 4.53
CA GLU A 165 2.84 -13.11 4.78
C GLU A 165 2.46 -14.15 3.75
N PHE A 166 2.67 -13.85 2.46
CA PHE A 166 2.35 -14.79 1.38
C PHE A 166 3.07 -16.12 1.56
N ILE A 167 4.38 -16.10 1.80
CA ILE A 167 5.19 -17.33 1.94
C ILE A 167 4.78 -18.14 3.18
N LEU A 168 4.52 -17.46 4.30
CA LEU A 168 4.13 -18.14 5.54
C LEU A 168 2.72 -18.73 5.44
N MET A 169 1.79 -18.03 4.81
CA MET A 169 0.45 -18.56 4.50
C MET A 169 0.52 -19.70 3.49
N LEU A 170 1.36 -19.59 2.44
CA LEU A 170 1.54 -20.64 1.44
C LEU A 170 2.02 -21.94 2.07
N HIS A 171 2.97 -21.85 2.99
CA HIS A 171 3.50 -23.03 3.67
C HIS A 171 2.40 -23.82 4.38
N GLU A 172 1.54 -23.18 5.17
CA GLU A 172 0.41 -23.85 5.84
C GLU A 172 -0.69 -24.28 4.85
N TRP A 173 -0.94 -23.50 3.82
CA TRP A 173 -1.90 -23.85 2.78
C TRP A 173 -1.49 -25.11 2.04
N LEU A 174 -0.21 -25.32 1.75
CA LEU A 174 0.34 -26.52 1.15
C LEU A 174 0.23 -27.73 2.11
N ASP A 175 0.50 -27.50 3.40
CA ASP A 175 0.36 -28.54 4.43
C ASP A 175 -1.07 -29.04 4.54
N GLY A 176 -2.03 -28.12 4.63
CA GLY A 176 -3.45 -28.45 4.67
C GLY A 176 -3.97 -29.19 3.43
N ARG A 177 -3.23 -29.17 2.31
CA ARG A 177 -3.54 -29.89 1.07
C ARG A 177 -2.70 -31.16 0.87
N GLY A 178 -1.78 -31.46 1.80
CA GLY A 178 -0.88 -32.61 1.68
C GLY A 178 0.17 -32.46 0.57
N LEU A 179 0.49 -31.20 0.20
CA LEU A 179 1.44 -30.89 -0.88
C LEU A 179 2.84 -30.50 -0.36
N SER A 180 3.03 -30.36 0.94
CA SER A 180 4.30 -29.90 1.54
C SER A 180 5.50 -30.74 1.11
N SER A 181 5.37 -32.10 1.12
CA SER A 181 6.46 -33.00 0.72
C SER A 181 6.75 -32.99 -0.79
N ALA A 182 5.80 -32.52 -1.59
CA ALA A 182 5.91 -32.42 -3.04
C ALA A 182 6.32 -31.00 -3.49
N THR A 183 6.51 -30.08 -2.57
CA THR A 183 6.73 -28.66 -2.90
C THR A 183 8.01 -28.15 -2.26
N HIS A 184 8.81 -27.43 -3.07
CA HIS A 184 9.98 -26.70 -2.61
C HIS A 184 9.73 -25.21 -2.72
N ILE A 185 9.77 -24.51 -1.59
CA ILE A 185 9.53 -23.06 -1.53
C ILE A 185 10.85 -22.32 -1.51
N VAL A 186 11.02 -21.35 -2.43
CA VAL A 186 12.18 -20.46 -2.50
C VAL A 186 11.69 -19.01 -2.33
N TYR A 187 12.22 -18.35 -1.32
CA TYR A 187 12.02 -16.92 -1.09
C TYR A 187 13.26 -16.16 -1.53
N THR A 188 13.11 -15.16 -2.38
CA THR A 188 14.25 -14.32 -2.78
C THR A 188 14.08 -12.90 -2.25
N TYR A 189 15.22 -12.21 -2.04
CA TYR A 189 15.22 -10.81 -1.65
C TYR A 189 16.41 -10.06 -2.25
N PRO A 190 16.24 -8.78 -2.68
CA PRO A 190 17.24 -8.07 -3.50
C PRO A 190 18.49 -7.61 -2.74
N ILE A 191 18.49 -7.59 -1.42
CA ILE A 191 19.66 -7.20 -0.60
C ILE A 191 20.18 -8.37 0.22
N GLY A 192 21.32 -8.22 0.91
CA GLY A 192 21.98 -9.28 1.70
C GLY A 192 21.26 -9.74 2.97
N ARG A 193 19.94 -9.53 3.07
CA ARG A 193 19.08 -9.97 4.18
C ARG A 193 17.64 -10.16 3.67
N LEU A 194 16.81 -10.86 4.44
CA LEU A 194 15.48 -11.33 4.00
C LEU A 194 14.38 -10.23 4.03
N HIS A 195 14.70 -9.03 4.49
CA HIS A 195 13.75 -7.91 4.54
C HIS A 195 14.50 -6.58 4.65
N SER A 196 13.89 -5.47 4.20
CA SER A 196 14.49 -4.12 4.28
C SER A 196 14.74 -3.65 5.71
N LEU A 197 13.89 -4.04 6.66
CA LEU A 197 14.01 -3.73 8.08
C LEU A 197 14.79 -4.84 8.79
N GLN A 198 15.90 -4.50 9.43
CA GLN A 198 16.80 -5.47 10.04
C GLN A 198 16.11 -6.35 11.09
N GLY A 199 15.36 -5.75 12.04
CA GLY A 199 14.68 -6.54 13.08
C GLY A 199 13.64 -7.51 12.54
N VAL A 200 13.01 -7.21 11.39
CA VAL A 200 12.11 -8.15 10.71
C VAL A 200 12.89 -9.26 10.02
N ALA A 201 14.03 -8.93 9.39
CA ALA A 201 14.91 -9.95 8.75
C ALA A 201 15.47 -10.94 9.79
N GLU A 202 15.90 -10.44 10.94
CA GLU A 202 16.41 -11.27 12.05
C GLU A 202 15.33 -12.17 12.65
N TRP A 203 14.08 -11.68 12.70
CA TRP A 203 12.95 -12.47 13.16
C TRP A 203 12.54 -13.55 12.17
N VAL A 204 12.49 -13.24 10.87
CA VAL A 204 11.95 -14.19 9.88
C VAL A 204 12.94 -15.30 9.49
N GLY A 205 14.24 -15.05 9.58
CA GLY A 205 15.27 -16.01 9.21
C GLY A 205 15.10 -17.38 9.89
N PRO A 206 15.10 -17.46 11.24
CA PRO A 206 14.83 -18.70 11.96
C PRO A 206 13.46 -19.32 11.66
N VAL A 207 12.44 -18.50 11.38
CA VAL A 207 11.09 -18.98 11.02
C VAL A 207 11.13 -19.70 9.67
N PHE A 208 11.81 -19.14 8.68
CA PHE A 208 11.96 -19.75 7.36
C PHE A 208 12.81 -21.03 7.43
N GLU A 209 13.91 -21.01 8.18
CA GLU A 209 14.76 -22.20 8.40
C GLU A 209 13.95 -23.34 9.02
N ALA A 210 13.19 -23.08 10.08
CA ALA A 210 12.35 -24.08 10.76
C ALA A 210 11.26 -24.68 9.87
N ARG A 211 10.83 -23.95 8.82
CA ARG A 211 9.83 -24.38 7.85
C ARG A 211 10.44 -24.97 6.56
N GLY A 212 11.75 -25.07 6.47
CA GLY A 212 12.44 -25.57 5.29
C GLY A 212 12.29 -24.69 4.05
N ILE A 213 12.05 -23.39 4.24
CA ILE A 213 11.94 -22.41 3.15
C ILE A 213 13.35 -22.01 2.74
N GLU A 214 13.69 -22.28 1.47
CA GLU A 214 14.98 -21.87 0.90
C GLU A 214 15.01 -20.34 0.72
N CYS A 215 16.12 -19.70 1.12
CA CYS A 215 16.30 -18.26 1.00
C CYS A 215 17.42 -17.91 0.04
N ARG A 216 17.20 -16.96 -0.86
CA ARG A 216 18.19 -16.37 -1.76
C ARG A 216 18.23 -14.86 -1.55
N THR A 217 19.35 -14.34 -1.08
CA THR A 217 19.60 -12.90 -0.94
C THR A 217 20.46 -12.40 -2.10
N PHE A 218 20.50 -11.09 -2.31
CA PHE A 218 21.12 -10.49 -3.50
C PHE A 218 20.53 -11.05 -4.79
N PHE A 219 19.20 -11.19 -4.83
CA PHE A 219 18.49 -11.68 -6.01
C PHE A 219 17.55 -10.57 -6.50
N ASN A 220 18.02 -9.74 -7.42
CA ASN A 220 17.22 -8.72 -8.08
C ASN A 220 16.63 -9.31 -9.37
N PRO A 221 15.32 -9.62 -9.44
CA PRO A 221 14.75 -10.24 -10.63
C PRO A 221 14.86 -9.30 -11.83
N GLU A 222 15.43 -9.81 -12.93
CA GLU A 222 15.65 -9.05 -14.18
C GLU A 222 14.81 -9.61 -15.33
N ILE A 223 14.95 -10.92 -15.61
CA ILE A 223 14.31 -11.56 -16.74
C ILE A 223 13.59 -12.83 -16.30
N ILE A 224 12.35 -12.99 -16.74
CA ILE A 224 11.57 -14.21 -16.56
C ILE A 224 11.29 -14.80 -17.95
N ASP A 225 11.69 -16.05 -18.14
CA ASP A 225 11.36 -16.81 -19.35
C ASP A 225 10.16 -17.74 -19.01
N PRO A 226 8.95 -17.42 -19.50
CA PRO A 226 7.75 -18.20 -19.22
C PRO A 226 7.75 -19.56 -19.94
N VAL A 227 8.54 -19.74 -21.01
CA VAL A 227 8.62 -20.98 -21.77
C VAL A 227 9.59 -21.94 -21.09
N ALA A 228 10.79 -21.46 -20.76
CA ALA A 228 11.79 -22.23 -19.99
C ALA A 228 11.40 -22.38 -18.50
N ARG A 229 10.46 -21.56 -18.02
CA ARG A 229 10.07 -21.44 -16.60
C ARG A 229 11.27 -21.15 -15.71
N THR A 230 12.00 -20.09 -16.04
CA THR A 230 13.15 -19.63 -15.28
C THR A 230 13.03 -18.15 -14.97
N VAL A 231 13.62 -17.75 -13.85
CA VAL A 231 13.85 -16.35 -13.49
C VAL A 231 15.34 -16.13 -13.28
N THR A 232 15.89 -15.12 -13.91
CA THR A 232 17.31 -14.74 -13.81
C THR A 232 17.40 -13.39 -13.10
N SER A 233 18.32 -13.28 -12.16
CA SER A 233 18.60 -12.05 -11.45
C SER A 233 19.67 -11.21 -12.16
N LEU A 234 19.74 -9.92 -11.83
CA LEU A 234 20.81 -8.99 -12.24
C LEU A 234 22.21 -9.50 -11.86
N GLU A 235 22.30 -10.28 -10.78
CA GLU A 235 23.56 -10.91 -10.31
C GLU A 235 23.95 -12.16 -11.12
N GLY A 236 23.09 -12.60 -12.05
CA GLY A 236 23.33 -13.73 -12.94
C GLY A 236 22.92 -15.09 -12.38
N GLU A 237 22.24 -15.15 -11.24
CA GLU A 237 21.66 -16.39 -10.71
C GLU A 237 20.37 -16.71 -11.45
N THR A 238 20.19 -17.97 -11.87
CA THR A 238 18.97 -18.45 -12.55
C THR A 238 18.28 -19.52 -11.71
N LEU A 239 16.99 -19.34 -11.44
CA LEU A 239 16.14 -20.30 -10.73
C LEU A 239 15.04 -20.80 -11.66
N SER A 240 14.84 -22.13 -11.71
CA SER A 240 13.66 -22.71 -12.34
C SER A 240 12.48 -22.68 -11.40
N TYR A 241 11.25 -22.65 -11.95
CA TYR A 241 10.02 -22.66 -11.17
C TYR A 241 8.93 -23.48 -11.84
N ASP A 242 8.00 -24.00 -11.03
CA ASP A 242 6.72 -24.52 -11.47
C ASP A 242 5.59 -23.50 -11.23
N LEU A 243 5.75 -22.66 -10.18
CA LEU A 243 4.91 -21.49 -9.92
C LEU A 243 5.80 -20.32 -9.50
N LEU A 244 5.69 -19.21 -10.23
CA LEU A 244 6.37 -17.95 -9.91
C LEU A 244 5.38 -16.94 -9.32
N VAL A 245 5.72 -16.39 -8.16
CA VAL A 245 4.99 -15.27 -7.55
C VAL A 245 5.93 -14.08 -7.46
N GLY A 246 5.55 -12.98 -8.12
CA GLY A 246 6.34 -11.77 -8.14
C GLY A 246 5.71 -10.66 -7.29
N VAL A 247 6.51 -10.01 -6.47
CA VAL A 247 6.15 -8.70 -5.93
C VAL A 247 6.60 -7.67 -6.96
N PRO A 248 5.67 -7.02 -7.69
CA PRO A 248 6.08 -6.07 -8.73
C PRO A 248 6.71 -4.82 -8.11
N PRO A 249 7.62 -4.15 -8.80
CA PRO A 249 8.00 -2.78 -8.46
C PRO A 249 6.76 -1.87 -8.40
N HIS A 250 6.88 -0.77 -7.67
CA HIS A 250 5.81 0.22 -7.57
C HIS A 250 6.37 1.61 -7.89
N LEU A 251 5.56 2.41 -8.53
CA LEU A 251 5.82 3.82 -8.78
C LEU A 251 4.72 4.69 -8.19
N GLY A 252 5.02 5.96 -7.96
CA GLY A 252 4.00 6.97 -7.71
C GLY A 252 3.07 7.12 -8.92
N HIS A 253 1.96 7.80 -8.72
CA HIS A 253 0.94 7.93 -9.76
C HIS A 253 1.38 8.86 -10.90
N ASP A 254 0.94 8.59 -12.15
CA ASP A 254 1.38 9.30 -13.35
C ASP A 254 1.03 10.79 -13.33
N VAL A 255 -0.04 11.20 -12.64
CA VAL A 255 -0.36 12.63 -12.44
C VAL A 255 0.78 13.39 -11.78
N ILE A 256 1.56 12.76 -10.90
CA ILE A 256 2.72 13.37 -10.24
C ILE A 256 3.85 13.61 -11.25
N ALA A 257 4.11 12.61 -12.14
CA ALA A 257 5.07 12.74 -13.22
C ALA A 257 4.67 13.88 -14.20
N ARG A 258 3.41 13.86 -14.66
CA ARG A 258 2.89 14.90 -15.59
C ARG A 258 2.94 16.30 -14.96
N SER A 259 2.84 16.39 -13.64
CA SER A 259 2.93 17.66 -12.90
C SER A 259 4.36 18.12 -12.62
N GLY A 260 5.37 17.27 -12.85
CA GLY A 260 6.76 17.57 -12.50
C GLY A 260 6.99 17.70 -10.99
N LEU A 261 6.19 17.04 -10.15
CA LEU A 261 6.23 17.18 -8.69
C LEU A 261 6.96 16.01 -8.00
N GLY A 262 7.30 14.96 -8.72
CA GLY A 262 7.90 13.75 -8.19
C GLY A 262 9.41 13.66 -8.41
N ASP A 263 10.02 12.73 -7.69
CA ASP A 263 11.36 12.23 -8.00
C ASP A 263 11.31 11.23 -9.18
N SER A 264 12.41 10.50 -9.43
CA SER A 264 12.51 9.54 -10.54
C SER A 264 11.52 8.37 -10.43
N GLY A 265 10.97 8.10 -9.24
CA GLY A 265 9.93 7.10 -9.01
C GLY A 265 8.53 7.69 -8.90
N ASN A 266 8.34 8.96 -9.27
CA ASN A 266 7.10 9.71 -9.13
C ASN A 266 6.62 9.85 -7.66
N TRP A 267 7.53 9.79 -6.68
CA TRP A 267 7.24 10.05 -5.29
C TRP A 267 7.42 11.53 -4.99
N VAL A 268 6.45 12.14 -4.32
CA VAL A 268 6.50 13.58 -4.02
C VAL A 268 7.47 13.86 -2.87
N PRO A 269 8.49 14.72 -3.07
CA PRO A 269 9.39 15.16 -2.00
C PRO A 269 8.62 15.81 -0.85
N THR A 270 8.68 15.19 0.33
CA THR A 270 7.81 15.49 1.47
C THR A 270 8.64 15.72 2.74
N ASP A 271 8.29 16.73 3.53
CA ASP A 271 8.86 16.89 4.87
C ASP A 271 8.34 15.78 5.80
N ARG A 272 9.26 15.08 6.44
CA ARG A 272 8.94 13.87 7.21
C ARG A 272 8.07 14.09 8.44
N HIS A 273 7.96 15.32 8.91
CA HIS A 273 7.23 15.65 10.13
C HIS A 273 5.94 16.43 9.86
N SER A 274 6.01 17.48 9.06
CA SER A 274 4.82 18.29 8.73
C SER A 274 3.95 17.65 7.66
N LEU A 275 4.51 16.75 6.86
CA LEU A 275 3.89 16.14 5.67
C LEU A 275 3.58 17.15 4.57
N LEU A 276 4.22 18.32 4.61
CA LEU A 276 4.16 19.29 3.54
C LEU A 276 5.08 18.86 2.38
N MET A 277 4.63 19.11 1.16
CA MET A 277 5.50 19.04 -0.01
C MET A 277 6.66 20.02 0.17
N GLN A 278 7.89 19.59 -0.15
CA GLN A 278 9.07 20.45 -0.01
C GLN A 278 8.92 21.74 -0.84
N GLY A 279 9.21 22.87 -0.19
CA GLY A 279 9.08 24.20 -0.82
C GLY A 279 7.65 24.74 -0.89
N ARG A 280 6.65 24.05 -0.31
CA ARG A 280 5.26 24.51 -0.26
C ARG A 280 4.75 24.50 1.18
N ASP A 281 3.84 25.42 1.47
CA ASP A 281 3.17 25.49 2.78
C ASP A 281 1.66 25.21 2.69
N ASP A 282 1.14 25.04 1.49
CA ASP A 282 -0.27 24.82 1.15
C ASP A 282 -0.58 23.43 0.57
N VAL A 283 0.46 22.63 0.27
CA VAL A 283 0.33 21.28 -0.31
C VAL A 283 0.83 20.23 0.66
N TYR A 284 -0.05 19.38 1.11
CA TYR A 284 0.26 18.22 1.96
C TYR A 284 0.32 16.94 1.12
N VAL A 285 1.15 15.99 1.55
CA VAL A 285 1.30 14.70 0.87
C VAL A 285 1.27 13.58 1.91
N LEU A 286 0.54 12.51 1.63
CA LEU A 286 0.49 11.38 2.56
C LEU A 286 0.38 10.01 1.86
N GLY A 287 0.63 8.99 2.65
CA GLY A 287 0.58 7.60 2.20
C GLY A 287 1.71 7.27 1.23
N ASP A 288 1.40 6.35 0.32
CA ASP A 288 2.39 5.86 -0.63
C ASP A 288 2.86 6.92 -1.63
N ALA A 289 2.17 8.06 -1.77
CA ALA A 289 2.57 9.14 -2.67
C ALA A 289 3.85 9.87 -2.21
N THR A 290 4.23 9.78 -0.93
CA THR A 290 5.42 10.44 -0.38
C THR A 290 6.71 9.73 -0.80
N ASN A 291 7.82 10.47 -0.87
CA ASN A 291 9.16 9.89 -1.00
C ASN A 291 9.82 9.54 0.35
N LEU A 292 9.04 9.51 1.43
CA LEU A 292 9.57 9.25 2.76
C LEU A 292 10.18 7.85 2.86
N PRO A 293 11.33 7.69 3.53
CA PRO A 293 11.99 6.39 3.73
C PRO A 293 11.28 5.59 4.84
N ILE A 294 9.99 5.36 4.67
CA ILE A 294 9.15 4.64 5.61
C ILE A 294 8.28 3.62 4.86
N SER A 295 7.79 2.61 5.56
CA SER A 295 6.93 1.61 4.93
C SER A 295 5.72 2.23 4.26
N LYS A 296 5.54 1.94 2.97
CA LYS A 296 4.33 2.27 2.22
C LYS A 296 3.24 1.25 2.59
N ALA A 297 2.44 1.60 3.59
CA ALA A 297 1.40 0.74 4.16
C ALA A 297 0.15 1.54 4.50
N GLY A 298 -1.01 0.87 4.53
CA GLY A 298 -2.27 1.53 4.87
C GLY A 298 -2.27 2.16 6.25
N SER A 299 -1.61 1.55 7.24
CA SER A 299 -1.46 2.12 8.58
C SER A 299 -0.61 3.41 8.59
N THR A 300 0.41 3.48 7.75
CA THR A 300 1.22 4.69 7.58
C THR A 300 0.33 5.85 7.09
N ALA A 301 -0.49 5.59 6.06
CA ALA A 301 -1.44 6.59 5.56
C ALA A 301 -2.45 7.03 6.63
N HIS A 302 -2.88 6.11 7.49
CA HIS A 302 -3.76 6.40 8.63
C HIS A 302 -3.15 7.42 9.60
N PHE A 303 -1.97 7.11 10.16
CA PHE A 303 -1.29 7.99 11.11
C PHE A 303 -0.90 9.34 10.49
N GLN A 304 -0.58 9.35 9.20
CA GLN A 304 -0.30 10.59 8.47
C GLN A 304 -1.57 11.42 8.25
N ALA A 305 -2.71 10.77 8.01
CA ALA A 305 -3.98 11.45 7.79
C ALA A 305 -4.42 12.25 9.03
N ASP A 306 -4.21 11.72 10.24
CA ASP A 306 -4.50 12.43 11.49
C ASP A 306 -3.72 13.75 11.59
N VAL A 307 -2.45 13.72 11.22
CA VAL A 307 -1.57 14.90 11.24
C VAL A 307 -1.99 15.92 10.19
N VAL A 308 -2.25 15.47 8.96
CA VAL A 308 -2.64 16.35 7.84
C VAL A 308 -3.98 17.01 8.11
N ALA A 309 -5.00 16.23 8.49
CA ALA A 309 -6.34 16.76 8.76
C ALA A 309 -6.31 17.81 9.88
N ALA A 310 -5.66 17.50 11.01
CA ALA A 310 -5.59 18.41 12.14
C ALA A 310 -4.80 19.69 11.82
N ASN A 311 -3.71 19.59 11.04
CA ASN A 311 -2.93 20.76 10.65
C ASN A 311 -3.71 21.69 9.70
N ILE A 312 -4.43 21.13 8.72
CA ILE A 312 -5.26 21.94 7.81
C ILE A 312 -6.43 22.59 8.58
N VAL A 313 -7.13 21.83 9.43
CA VAL A 313 -8.22 22.36 10.26
C VAL A 313 -7.74 23.52 11.14
N ASN A 314 -6.59 23.35 11.80
CA ASN A 314 -6.03 24.40 12.65
C ASN A 314 -5.67 25.66 11.82
N ARG A 315 -5.11 25.50 10.63
CA ARG A 315 -4.78 26.63 9.73
C ARG A 315 -6.04 27.33 9.18
N LEU A 316 -7.09 26.59 8.86
CA LEU A 316 -8.37 27.16 8.42
C LEU A 316 -9.00 28.04 9.51
N ARG A 317 -8.78 27.71 10.79
CA ARG A 317 -9.23 28.48 11.95
C ARG A 317 -8.26 29.59 12.38
N GLY A 318 -7.25 29.89 11.55
CA GLY A 318 -6.30 30.98 11.80
C GLY A 318 -5.14 30.62 12.75
N GLY A 319 -5.00 29.35 13.12
CA GLY A 319 -3.88 28.85 13.89
C GLY A 319 -2.70 28.40 13.02
N TYR A 320 -1.68 27.82 13.65
CA TYR A 320 -0.53 27.23 13.00
C TYR A 320 -0.64 25.71 13.05
N GLY A 321 -0.36 25.02 11.94
CA GLY A 321 -0.24 23.57 11.90
C GLY A 321 0.98 23.14 12.73
N SER A 322 0.77 22.49 13.86
CA SER A 322 1.82 22.16 14.82
C SER A 322 1.99 20.66 15.07
N LEU A 323 1.04 19.84 14.63
CA LEU A 323 1.15 18.39 14.76
C LEU A 323 2.25 17.86 13.86
N ARG A 324 3.00 16.90 14.39
CA ARG A 324 4.15 16.29 13.70
C ARG A 324 3.97 14.79 13.61
N TYR A 325 4.14 14.26 12.43
CA TYR A 325 4.27 12.83 12.21
C TYR A 325 5.62 12.35 12.75
N ASP A 326 5.61 11.30 13.52
CA ASP A 326 6.80 10.74 14.19
C ASP A 326 7.38 9.52 13.47
N GLY A 327 6.80 9.12 12.32
CA GLY A 327 7.21 7.93 11.61
C GLY A 327 6.47 6.67 12.04
N LYS A 328 5.36 6.79 12.78
CA LYS A 328 4.58 5.67 13.27
C LYS A 328 4.13 4.75 12.14
N VAL A 329 4.46 3.47 12.30
CA VAL A 329 3.98 2.35 11.47
C VAL A 329 3.49 1.24 12.38
N PHE A 330 2.43 0.59 11.95
CA PHE A 330 1.91 -0.61 12.57
C PHE A 330 1.47 -1.59 11.48
N CYS A 331 2.03 -2.80 11.47
CA CYS A 331 1.66 -3.82 10.51
C CYS A 331 1.43 -5.15 11.23
N PHE A 332 0.28 -5.75 11.01
CA PHE A 332 0.11 -7.18 11.28
C PHE A 332 0.82 -7.99 10.18
N ILE A 333 1.33 -9.15 10.55
CA ILE A 333 1.96 -10.11 9.64
C ILE A 333 1.32 -11.48 9.90
N GLU A 334 0.61 -12.02 8.92
CA GLU A 334 0.18 -13.43 9.00
C GLU A 334 1.41 -14.33 9.02
N THR A 335 1.46 -15.22 9.98
CA THR A 335 2.53 -16.22 10.10
C THR A 335 2.06 -17.61 9.71
N GLY A 336 0.84 -17.70 9.22
CA GLY A 336 0.15 -18.88 8.74
C GLY A 336 -1.28 -18.52 8.36
N LEU A 337 -2.18 -19.49 8.32
CA LEU A 337 -3.60 -19.27 8.04
C LEU A 337 -4.42 -18.92 9.27
N ASN A 338 -3.89 -19.21 10.47
CA ASN A 338 -4.58 -19.04 11.75
C ASN A 338 -3.72 -18.37 12.83
N GLU A 339 -2.55 -17.88 12.46
CA GLU A 339 -1.64 -17.18 13.37
C GLU A 339 -1.10 -15.91 12.72
N ALA A 340 -0.88 -14.90 13.54
CA ALA A 340 -0.26 -13.66 13.12
C ALA A 340 0.71 -13.14 14.18
N THR A 341 1.60 -12.26 13.77
CA THR A 341 2.36 -11.34 14.63
C THR A 341 2.06 -9.91 14.21
N TYR A 342 2.66 -8.95 14.90
CA TYR A 342 2.68 -7.57 14.44
C TYR A 342 4.05 -6.95 14.64
N VAL A 343 4.31 -5.91 13.88
CA VAL A 343 5.47 -5.04 14.05
C VAL A 343 5.01 -3.59 14.14
N THR A 344 5.61 -2.86 15.06
CA THR A 344 5.43 -1.40 15.16
C THR A 344 6.78 -0.74 15.31
N PHE A 345 6.94 0.42 14.69
CA PHE A 345 8.15 1.22 14.75
C PHE A 345 7.83 2.68 14.41
N ASP A 346 8.77 3.55 14.65
CA ASP A 346 8.73 4.96 14.30
C ASP A 346 10.15 5.44 13.90
N TYR A 347 10.36 6.75 13.79
CA TYR A 347 11.68 7.28 13.40
C TYR A 347 12.79 7.03 14.42
N GLU A 348 12.43 6.76 15.68
CA GLU A 348 13.38 6.58 16.79
C GLU A 348 13.47 5.12 17.22
N ARG A 349 12.36 4.38 17.15
CA ARG A 349 12.26 3.00 17.61
C ARG A 349 12.33 2.03 16.43
N PRO A 350 13.30 1.11 16.42
CA PRO A 350 13.42 0.09 15.38
C PRO A 350 12.27 -0.93 15.45
N PRO A 351 11.95 -1.60 14.34
CA PRO A 351 10.95 -2.65 14.30
C PRO A 351 11.37 -3.86 15.12
N ALA A 352 10.45 -4.37 15.95
CA ALA A 352 10.63 -5.60 16.71
C ALA A 352 9.32 -6.41 16.66
N PRO A 353 9.24 -7.45 15.79
CA PRO A 353 8.08 -8.35 15.77
C PRO A 353 7.93 -9.07 17.11
N VAL A 354 6.69 -9.24 17.56
CA VAL A 354 6.37 -10.00 18.76
C VAL A 354 6.19 -11.49 18.45
N ALA A 355 6.03 -12.33 19.48
CA ALA A 355 5.70 -13.74 19.27
C ALA A 355 4.35 -13.88 18.55
N SER A 356 4.29 -14.78 17.56
CA SER A 356 3.07 -15.07 16.82
C SER A 356 2.05 -15.83 17.68
N GLY A 357 0.78 -15.71 17.31
CA GLY A 357 -0.29 -16.47 17.96
C GLY A 357 -1.67 -16.22 17.31
N SER A 358 -2.59 -17.14 17.61
CA SER A 358 -3.95 -17.13 17.07
C SER A 358 -4.77 -15.91 17.53
N LEU A 359 -4.52 -15.40 18.73
CA LEU A 359 -5.20 -14.20 19.21
C LEU A 359 -4.83 -12.97 18.36
N LEU A 360 -3.58 -12.86 17.91
CA LEU A 360 -3.14 -11.77 17.04
C LEU A 360 -3.75 -11.89 15.63
N HIS A 361 -3.94 -13.12 15.13
CA HIS A 361 -4.70 -13.36 13.93
C HIS A 361 -6.15 -12.86 14.05
N LEU A 362 -6.85 -13.17 15.15
CA LEU A 362 -8.20 -12.66 15.39
C LEU A 362 -8.23 -11.12 15.46
N TYR A 363 -7.23 -10.50 16.09
CA TYR A 363 -7.12 -9.04 16.09
C TYR A 363 -6.88 -8.46 14.70
N LYS A 364 -6.06 -9.10 13.87
CA LYS A 364 -5.88 -8.70 12.47
C LYS A 364 -7.20 -8.78 11.69
N LEU A 365 -7.96 -9.86 11.84
CA LEU A 365 -9.27 -10.00 11.18
C LEU A 365 -10.27 -8.92 11.65
N ALA A 366 -10.28 -8.62 12.96
CA ALA A 366 -11.08 -7.52 13.49
C ALA A 366 -10.64 -6.18 12.92
N PHE A 367 -9.33 -5.91 12.89
CA PHE A 367 -8.75 -4.70 12.31
C PHE A 367 -9.13 -4.52 10.84
N ASN A 368 -9.07 -5.58 10.04
CA ASN A 368 -9.50 -5.56 8.64
C ASN A 368 -10.98 -5.16 8.50
N ARG A 369 -11.86 -5.65 9.39
CA ARG A 369 -13.29 -5.27 9.39
C ARG A 369 -13.53 -3.84 9.85
N MET A 370 -12.70 -3.33 10.76
CA MET A 370 -12.77 -1.96 11.27
C MET A 370 -12.30 -0.92 10.24
N TYR A 371 -11.65 -1.34 9.16
CA TYR A 371 -11.16 -0.46 8.11
C TYR A 371 -12.23 0.52 7.60
N TRP A 372 -13.45 0.04 7.36
CA TRP A 372 -14.54 0.88 6.87
C TRP A 372 -15.04 1.92 7.87
N LEU A 373 -14.86 1.67 9.16
CA LEU A 373 -15.17 2.65 10.20
C LEU A 373 -14.09 3.73 10.29
N SER A 374 -12.84 3.32 10.16
CA SER A 374 -11.72 4.26 10.21
C SER A 374 -11.64 5.13 8.94
N THR A 375 -11.89 4.57 7.75
CA THR A 375 -11.96 5.37 6.52
C THR A 375 -13.13 6.35 6.54
N ALA A 376 -14.24 6.02 7.20
CA ALA A 376 -15.32 6.94 7.45
C ALA A 376 -15.01 7.98 8.55
N GLY A 377 -13.81 8.01 9.11
CA GLY A 377 -13.39 8.93 10.17
C GLY A 377 -14.10 8.68 11.51
N ILE A 378 -14.63 7.47 11.77
CA ILE A 378 -15.36 7.12 13.01
C ILE A 378 -14.39 6.65 14.10
N LEU A 379 -13.27 6.06 13.72
CA LEU A 379 -12.21 5.58 14.58
C LEU A 379 -10.93 6.33 14.28
#